data_c9234b553d669955eef32d7c76805e7f
#
_entry.id   c9234b553d669955eef32d7c76805e7f
#
_cell.length_a   1.000
_cell.length_b   1.000
_cell.length_c   1.000
_cell.angle_alpha   90.00
_cell.angle_beta   90.00
_cell.angle_gamma   90.00
#
_symmetry.space_group_name_H-M   'P 1'
#
loop_
_entity.id
_entity.type
_entity.pdbx_description
1 polymer ?
#
loop_
_entity_poly.entity_id
_entity_poly.type
_entity_poly.pdbx_seq_one_letter_code
_entity_poly.pdbx_strand_id
1 'polypeptide(L)'
;LQDAGWTEGADWLNEYPVEGMPNASGKGFVDYVLLGGDGRPLALVEAKRTCQDPAAGRQQARLYADFLEEKFGRRPVIFLTNGFDTRIWNHPYYNERPVSGIYARRDLEKEFNKLTIRASLEDALPRENIAGRYYQVEAVKAVCHAFDAENRRKALLVMATGSGKTRGFVKPFILQTARRKESMVL
;
A
#
# COMPACT_ATOMS: atom_id res chain seq x y z
N LEU A 1 -4.25 -20.60 0.13
CA LEU A 1 -3.02 -20.36 0.90
C LEU A 1 -1.97 -21.41 0.59
N GLN A 2 -2.31 -22.69 0.67
CA GLN A 2 -1.37 -23.80 0.39
C GLN A 2 -0.76 -23.70 -1.02
N ASP A 3 -1.54 -23.38 -2.05
CA ASP A 3 -1.05 -23.20 -3.42
C ASP A 3 -0.03 -22.04 -3.55
N ALA A 4 -0.08 -21.06 -2.64
CA ALA A 4 0.89 -19.97 -2.54
C ALA A 4 2.10 -20.31 -1.65
N GLY A 5 2.24 -21.58 -1.23
CA GLY A 5 3.37 -22.09 -0.45
C GLY A 5 3.33 -21.76 1.04
N TRP A 6 2.15 -21.46 1.59
CA TRP A 6 1.94 -21.23 3.01
C TRP A 6 1.62 -22.52 3.74
N THR A 7 2.29 -22.77 4.89
CA THR A 7 2.11 -23.97 5.72
C THR A 7 1.22 -23.64 6.91
N GLU A 8 0.17 -24.46 7.11
CA GLU A 8 -0.76 -24.32 8.24
C GLU A 8 -0.05 -24.53 9.58
N GLY A 9 -0.39 -23.67 10.55
CA GLY A 9 0.15 -23.75 11.90
C GLY A 9 1.58 -23.24 12.07
N ALA A 10 2.35 -23.12 10.96
CA ALA A 10 3.71 -22.56 10.99
C ALA A 10 3.76 -21.13 10.45
N ASP A 11 3.09 -20.91 9.32
CA ASP A 11 3.19 -19.68 8.55
C ASP A 11 1.94 -18.80 8.63
N TRP A 12 0.84 -19.34 9.10
CA TRP A 12 -0.42 -18.61 9.23
C TRP A 12 -1.26 -19.14 10.41
N LEU A 13 -2.02 -18.22 10.97
CA LEU A 13 -2.97 -18.46 12.05
C LEU A 13 -4.39 -18.20 11.53
N ASN A 14 -5.32 -19.07 11.88
CA ASN A 14 -6.75 -18.91 11.60
C ASN A 14 -7.49 -18.40 12.82
N GLU A 15 -8.60 -17.71 12.59
CA GLU A 15 -9.48 -17.17 13.64
C GLU A 15 -8.70 -16.41 14.72
N TYR A 16 -7.76 -15.55 14.29
CA TYR A 16 -6.92 -14.80 15.22
C TYR A 16 -7.72 -13.77 16.00
N PRO A 17 -7.76 -13.85 17.35
CA PRO A 17 -8.57 -12.94 18.17
C PRO A 17 -7.99 -11.53 18.18
N VAL A 18 -8.87 -10.54 18.01
CA VAL A 18 -8.58 -9.12 18.13
C VAL A 18 -9.55 -8.47 19.10
N GLU A 19 -9.08 -7.46 19.82
CA GLU A 19 -9.84 -6.72 20.82
C GLU A 19 -10.05 -5.27 20.40
N GLY A 20 -10.91 -4.54 21.10
CA GLY A 20 -11.17 -3.13 20.81
C GLY A 20 -12.06 -2.90 19.56
N MET A 21 -12.81 -3.91 19.14
CA MET A 21 -13.71 -3.77 18.00
C MET A 21 -14.96 -2.93 18.36
N PRO A 22 -15.50 -2.13 17.42
CA PRO A 22 -16.68 -1.29 17.63
C PRO A 22 -17.99 -2.10 17.56
N ASN A 23 -18.03 -3.22 18.25
CA ASN A 23 -19.20 -4.07 18.38
C ASN A 23 -19.51 -4.30 19.86
N ALA A 24 -20.68 -4.85 20.18
CA ALA A 24 -21.14 -5.05 21.56
C ALA A 24 -20.20 -5.94 22.39
N SER A 25 -19.48 -6.87 21.78
CA SER A 25 -18.53 -7.76 22.46
C SER A 25 -17.12 -7.17 22.60
N GLY A 26 -16.81 -6.09 21.90
CA GLY A 26 -15.46 -5.53 21.81
C GLY A 26 -14.43 -6.47 21.17
N LYS A 27 -14.85 -7.61 20.61
CA LYS A 27 -13.99 -8.67 20.08
C LYS A 27 -14.28 -8.93 18.62
N GLY A 28 -13.26 -9.38 17.92
CA GLY A 28 -13.35 -9.85 16.54
C GLY A 28 -12.37 -10.99 16.29
N PHE A 29 -12.46 -11.60 15.12
CA PHE A 29 -11.56 -12.66 14.70
C PHE A 29 -11.14 -12.39 13.26
N VAL A 30 -9.83 -12.37 13.03
CA VAL A 30 -9.27 -12.30 11.68
C VAL A 30 -9.29 -13.69 11.11
N ASP A 31 -9.88 -13.89 9.93
CA ASP A 31 -10.01 -15.22 9.35
C ASP A 31 -8.63 -15.88 9.19
N TYR A 32 -7.64 -15.17 8.62
CA TYR A 32 -6.26 -15.65 8.53
C TYR A 32 -5.25 -14.51 8.73
N VAL A 33 -4.20 -14.77 9.51
CA VAL A 33 -3.03 -13.89 9.66
C VAL A 33 -1.81 -14.61 9.13
N LEU A 34 -1.17 -14.06 8.10
CA LEU A 34 0.02 -14.61 7.46
C LEU A 34 1.27 -14.02 8.11
N LEU A 35 2.17 -14.87 8.56
CA LEU A 35 3.36 -14.49 9.32
C LEU A 35 4.63 -14.48 8.45
N GLY A 36 5.49 -13.51 8.67
CA GLY A 36 6.84 -13.50 8.12
C GLY A 36 7.78 -14.44 8.85
N GLY A 37 8.99 -14.60 8.33
CA GLY A 37 10.05 -15.37 8.98
C GLY A 37 10.47 -14.81 10.34
N ASP A 38 10.14 -13.55 10.62
CA ASP A 38 10.34 -12.85 11.90
C ASP A 38 9.17 -13.02 12.89
N GLY A 39 8.17 -13.84 12.56
CA GLY A 39 6.96 -14.07 13.36
C GLY A 39 5.98 -12.90 13.39
N ARG A 40 6.23 -11.83 12.64
CA ARG A 40 5.32 -10.67 12.56
C ARG A 40 4.34 -10.82 11.41
N PRO A 41 3.12 -10.27 11.53
CA PRO A 41 2.15 -10.29 10.44
C PRO A 41 2.68 -9.61 9.17
N LEU A 42 2.64 -10.33 8.04
CA LEU A 42 2.85 -9.80 6.69
C LEU A 42 1.54 -9.44 6.03
N ALA A 43 0.52 -10.25 6.23
CA ALA A 43 -0.79 -9.99 5.68
C ALA A 43 -1.89 -10.50 6.61
N LEU A 44 -3.07 -9.95 6.46
CA LEU A 44 -4.32 -10.53 6.92
C LEU A 44 -5.23 -10.84 5.74
N VAL A 45 -6.05 -11.85 5.88
CA VAL A 45 -7.04 -12.24 4.88
C VAL A 45 -8.40 -12.21 5.53
N GLU A 46 -9.32 -11.45 4.95
CA GLU A 46 -10.73 -11.44 5.28
C GLU A 46 -11.49 -12.17 4.18
N ALA A 47 -12.10 -13.29 4.53
CA ALA A 47 -12.81 -14.15 3.60
C ALA A 47 -14.33 -13.96 3.74
N LYS A 48 -15.01 -13.79 2.61
CA LYS A 48 -16.47 -13.72 2.55
C LYS A 48 -17.01 -14.92 1.80
N ARG A 49 -18.30 -15.20 2.00
CA ARG A 49 -18.99 -16.25 1.20
C ARG A 49 -18.94 -15.89 -0.29
N THR A 50 -18.88 -16.90 -1.13
CA THR A 50 -18.77 -16.79 -2.59
C THR A 50 -19.84 -15.90 -3.24
N CYS A 51 -21.03 -15.80 -2.64
CA CYS A 51 -22.11 -14.94 -3.13
C CYS A 51 -22.00 -13.47 -2.68
N GLN A 52 -20.98 -13.11 -1.90
CA GLN A 52 -20.80 -11.74 -1.39
C GLN A 52 -19.64 -11.03 -2.09
N ASP A 53 -19.74 -9.70 -2.18
CA ASP A 53 -18.63 -8.86 -2.63
C ASP A 53 -17.51 -8.92 -1.58
N PRO A 54 -16.26 -9.25 -1.96
CA PRO A 54 -15.11 -9.20 -1.05
C PRO A 54 -14.97 -7.86 -0.33
N ALA A 55 -15.35 -6.76 -0.99
CA ALA A 55 -15.28 -5.42 -0.43
C ALA A 55 -16.21 -5.20 0.77
N ALA A 56 -17.20 -6.06 1.01
CA ALA A 56 -18.07 -5.99 2.18
C ALA A 56 -17.29 -6.12 3.51
N GLY A 57 -16.15 -6.82 3.50
CA GLY A 57 -15.24 -6.95 4.66
C GLY A 57 -14.24 -5.81 4.87
N ARG A 58 -14.22 -4.80 3.98
CA ARG A 58 -13.17 -3.76 3.97
C ARG A 58 -13.00 -3.03 5.30
N GLN A 59 -14.10 -2.54 5.87
CA GLN A 59 -14.05 -1.78 7.12
C GLN A 59 -13.55 -2.65 8.28
N GLN A 60 -14.01 -3.87 8.35
CA GLN A 60 -13.60 -4.84 9.37
C GLN A 60 -12.10 -5.18 9.23
N ALA A 61 -11.66 -5.52 8.02
CA ALA A 61 -10.26 -5.82 7.74
C ALA A 61 -9.32 -4.64 8.05
N ARG A 62 -9.77 -3.40 7.85
CA ARG A 62 -9.02 -2.20 8.22
C ARG A 62 -8.81 -2.12 9.74
N LEU A 63 -9.87 -2.30 10.53
CA LEU A 63 -9.77 -2.29 11.99
C LEU A 63 -8.85 -3.39 12.51
N TYR A 64 -8.89 -4.56 11.88
CA TYR A 64 -7.97 -5.65 12.20
C TYR A 64 -6.52 -5.30 11.88
N ALA A 65 -6.28 -4.63 10.75
CA ALA A 65 -4.95 -4.16 10.39
C ALA A 65 -4.43 -3.10 11.38
N ASP A 66 -5.30 -2.18 11.84
CA ASP A 66 -4.98 -1.17 12.86
C ASP A 66 -4.55 -1.84 14.17
N PHE A 67 -5.31 -2.84 14.65
CA PHE A 67 -4.98 -3.61 15.85
C PHE A 67 -3.65 -4.38 15.72
N LEU A 68 -3.44 -5.06 14.58
CA LEU A 68 -2.22 -5.82 14.36
C LEU A 68 -0.99 -4.90 14.25
N GLU A 69 -1.14 -3.72 13.67
CA GLU A 69 -0.09 -2.70 13.61
C GLU A 69 0.30 -2.22 15.01
N GLU A 70 -0.69 -1.90 15.85
CA GLU A 70 -0.45 -1.48 17.24
C GLU A 70 0.28 -2.57 18.03
N LYS A 71 -0.13 -3.83 17.88
CA LYS A 71 0.42 -4.97 18.63
C LYS A 71 1.81 -5.39 18.16
N PHE A 72 2.08 -5.37 16.85
CA PHE A 72 3.32 -5.94 16.28
C PHE A 72 4.27 -4.89 15.71
N GLY A 73 3.87 -3.60 15.69
CA GLY A 73 4.68 -2.50 15.14
C GLY A 73 4.82 -2.56 13.62
N ARG A 74 4.00 -3.36 12.92
CA ARG A 74 3.99 -3.49 11.47
C ARG A 74 2.57 -3.68 10.96
N ARG A 75 2.14 -2.78 10.06
CA ARG A 75 0.83 -2.87 9.44
C ARG A 75 0.82 -3.96 8.38
N PRO A 76 -0.03 -4.99 8.51
CA PRO A 76 -0.12 -6.04 7.51
C PRO A 76 -0.82 -5.55 6.24
N VAL A 77 -0.48 -6.17 5.11
CA VAL A 77 -1.24 -6.03 3.86
C VAL A 77 -2.59 -6.73 4.03
N ILE A 78 -3.64 -6.14 3.49
CA ILE A 78 -5.00 -6.69 3.58
C ILE A 78 -5.33 -7.44 2.28
N PHE A 79 -5.77 -8.67 2.40
CA PHE A 79 -6.44 -9.40 1.32
C PHE A 79 -7.92 -9.53 1.65
N LEU A 80 -8.75 -9.19 0.67
CA LEU A 80 -10.19 -9.40 0.70
C LEU A 80 -10.53 -10.46 -0.35
N THR A 81 -11.20 -11.53 0.04
CA THR A 81 -11.53 -12.61 -0.90
C THR A 81 -12.90 -13.21 -0.64
N ASN A 82 -13.50 -13.76 -1.70
CA ASN A 82 -14.69 -14.63 -1.60
C ASN A 82 -14.43 -16.00 -2.23
N GLY A 83 -13.16 -16.34 -2.46
CA GLY A 83 -12.73 -17.58 -3.09
C GLY A 83 -12.60 -17.49 -4.61
N PHE A 84 -13.34 -16.61 -5.29
CA PHE A 84 -13.23 -16.37 -6.74
C PHE A 84 -12.54 -15.04 -7.05
N ASP A 85 -12.97 -13.98 -6.39
CA ASP A 85 -12.38 -12.66 -6.53
C ASP A 85 -11.47 -12.41 -5.31
N THR A 86 -10.24 -12.04 -5.58
CA THR A 86 -9.26 -11.69 -4.54
C THR A 86 -8.72 -10.30 -4.82
N ARG A 87 -8.70 -9.48 -3.79
CA ARG A 87 -8.21 -8.10 -3.84
C ARG A 87 -7.13 -7.90 -2.81
N ILE A 88 -6.09 -7.18 -3.17
CA ILE A 88 -5.04 -6.72 -2.26
C ILE A 88 -5.24 -5.25 -1.96
N TRP A 89 -5.10 -4.90 -0.69
CA TRP A 89 -5.17 -3.53 -0.21
C TRP A 89 -4.02 -3.22 0.73
N ASN A 90 -3.07 -2.45 0.24
CA ASN A 90 -1.94 -1.99 1.04
C ASN A 90 -2.25 -0.61 1.62
N HIS A 91 -3.17 -0.57 2.58
CA HIS A 91 -3.61 0.64 3.28
C HIS A 91 -2.51 1.14 4.24
N PRO A 92 -2.26 2.46 4.36
CA PRO A 92 -2.92 3.56 3.66
C PRO A 92 -2.30 3.92 2.29
N TYR A 93 -1.22 3.26 1.88
CA TYR A 93 -0.38 3.68 0.75
C TYR A 93 -1.03 3.51 -0.63
N TYR A 94 -1.84 2.48 -0.81
CA TYR A 94 -2.46 2.16 -2.09
C TYR A 94 -3.93 1.80 -1.92
N ASN A 95 -4.74 2.11 -2.94
CA ASN A 95 -6.12 1.61 -3.00
C ASN A 95 -6.14 0.11 -3.27
N GLU A 96 -7.24 -0.54 -2.90
CA GLU A 96 -7.43 -1.93 -3.26
C GLU A 96 -7.42 -2.14 -4.78
N ARG A 97 -6.89 -3.27 -5.19
CA ARG A 97 -6.86 -3.71 -6.58
C ARG A 97 -7.06 -5.22 -6.68
N PRO A 98 -7.67 -5.72 -7.77
CA PRO A 98 -7.80 -7.15 -7.99
C PRO A 98 -6.43 -7.79 -8.21
N VAL A 99 -6.30 -9.03 -7.74
CA VAL A 99 -5.11 -9.88 -7.93
C VAL A 99 -5.57 -11.31 -8.21
N SER A 100 -4.73 -12.11 -8.85
CA SER A 100 -5.03 -13.49 -9.20
C SER A 100 -5.09 -14.44 -8.01
N GLY A 101 -4.58 -14.03 -6.84
CA GLY A 101 -4.58 -14.86 -5.63
C GLY A 101 -3.77 -14.21 -4.51
N ILE A 102 -3.66 -14.91 -3.41
CA ILE A 102 -2.85 -14.51 -2.25
C ILE A 102 -1.38 -14.68 -2.59
N TYR A 103 -0.57 -13.67 -2.25
CA TYR A 103 0.85 -13.68 -2.55
C TYR A 103 1.62 -14.69 -1.69
N ALA A 104 2.67 -15.26 -2.24
CA ALA A 104 3.65 -16.03 -1.49
C ALA A 104 4.41 -15.15 -0.48
N ARG A 105 4.98 -15.75 0.57
CA ARG A 105 5.75 -15.04 1.61
C ARG A 105 6.81 -14.12 1.01
N ARG A 106 7.63 -14.65 0.10
CA ARG A 106 8.69 -13.90 -0.56
C ARG A 106 8.20 -12.65 -1.27
N ASP A 107 7.01 -12.70 -1.87
CA ASP A 107 6.47 -11.56 -2.61
C ASP A 107 5.87 -10.51 -1.66
N LEU A 108 5.29 -10.93 -0.53
CA LEU A 108 4.88 -10.01 0.53
C LEU A 108 6.08 -9.32 1.18
N GLU A 109 7.15 -10.05 1.47
CA GLU A 109 8.40 -9.47 1.99
C GLU A 109 8.98 -8.42 1.03
N LYS A 110 8.95 -8.68 -0.28
CA LYS A 110 9.33 -7.67 -1.28
C LYS A 110 8.42 -6.43 -1.26
N GLU A 111 7.11 -6.60 -1.09
CA GLU A 111 6.20 -5.46 -0.95
C GLU A 111 6.54 -4.61 0.29
N PHE A 112 6.87 -5.23 1.42
CA PHE A 112 7.33 -4.50 2.62
C PHE A 112 8.66 -3.80 2.39
N ASN A 113 9.62 -4.47 1.79
CA ASN A 113 10.92 -3.88 1.48
C ASN A 113 10.78 -2.66 0.56
N LYS A 114 9.89 -2.71 -0.44
CA LYS A 114 9.57 -1.55 -1.29
C LYS A 114 9.02 -0.38 -0.49
N LEU A 115 8.20 -0.62 0.53
CA LEU A 115 7.66 0.44 1.39
C LEU A 115 8.74 1.06 2.28
N THR A 116 9.64 0.23 2.80
CA THR A 116 10.74 0.68 3.67
C THR A 116 11.79 1.49 2.90
N ILE A 117 12.07 1.11 1.64
CA ILE A 117 13.04 1.80 0.76
C ILE A 117 12.38 2.99 0.03
N ARG A 118 11.10 3.21 0.21
CA ARG A 118 10.36 4.28 -0.45
C ARG A 118 10.94 5.65 -0.09
N ALA A 119 11.83 6.18 -0.95
CA ALA A 119 12.28 7.56 -0.84
C ALA A 119 11.08 8.51 -1.03
N SER A 120 10.98 9.53 -0.18
CA SER A 120 9.99 10.59 -0.34
C SER A 120 10.21 11.33 -1.66
N LEU A 121 9.13 11.61 -2.39
CA LEU A 121 9.20 12.48 -3.56
C LEU A 121 9.49 13.93 -3.15
N GLU A 122 9.17 14.30 -1.91
CA GLU A 122 9.42 15.65 -1.35
C GLU A 122 10.91 15.89 -1.16
N ASP A 123 11.69 14.86 -0.80
CA ASP A 123 13.14 14.95 -0.61
C ASP A 123 13.90 15.05 -1.94
N ALA A 124 13.25 14.70 -3.04
CA ALA A 124 13.84 14.77 -4.37
C ALA A 124 13.70 16.18 -4.94
N LEU A 125 14.62 17.08 -4.60
CA LEU A 125 14.66 18.44 -5.12
C LEU A 125 14.76 18.45 -6.65
N PRO A 126 13.91 19.22 -7.35
CA PRO A 126 14.03 19.39 -8.78
C PRO A 126 15.38 19.98 -9.13
N ARG A 127 16.05 19.42 -10.14
CA ARG A 127 17.34 19.97 -10.61
C ARG A 127 17.11 21.35 -11.19
N GLU A 128 17.79 22.36 -10.67
CA GLU A 128 17.66 23.77 -11.09
C GLU A 128 17.92 23.99 -12.58
N ASN A 129 18.81 23.18 -13.18
CA ASN A 129 19.08 23.24 -14.62
C ASN A 129 17.93 22.76 -15.52
N ILE A 130 16.91 22.10 -14.93
CA ILE A 130 15.75 21.56 -15.67
C ILE A 130 14.49 22.37 -15.31
N ALA A 131 14.28 22.67 -14.04
CA ALA A 131 13.18 23.47 -13.51
C ALA A 131 13.72 24.78 -12.90
N GLY A 132 14.24 25.66 -13.76
CA GLY A 132 14.94 26.88 -13.32
C GLY A 132 14.04 28.05 -12.91
N ARG A 133 12.72 27.95 -13.12
CA ARG A 133 11.78 29.02 -12.74
C ARG A 133 11.06 28.65 -11.46
N TYR A 134 10.97 29.59 -10.51
CA TYR A 134 10.41 29.36 -9.18
C TYR A 134 9.03 28.67 -9.22
N TYR A 135 8.13 29.09 -10.09
CA TYR A 135 6.79 28.51 -10.20
C TYR A 135 6.79 27.07 -10.71
N GLN A 136 7.81 26.65 -11.48
CA GLN A 136 7.98 25.27 -11.90
C GLN A 136 8.41 24.39 -10.72
N VAL A 137 9.30 24.90 -9.90
CA VAL A 137 9.76 24.23 -8.65
C VAL A 137 8.59 24.07 -7.69
N GLU A 138 7.82 25.15 -7.47
CA GLU A 138 6.63 25.11 -6.60
C GLU A 138 5.58 24.12 -7.10
N ALA A 139 5.33 24.08 -8.42
CA ALA A 139 4.41 23.12 -9.01
C ALA A 139 4.84 21.67 -8.82
N VAL A 140 6.14 21.37 -8.97
CA VAL A 140 6.69 20.02 -8.71
C VAL A 140 6.53 19.67 -7.25
N LYS A 141 6.90 20.54 -6.32
CA LYS A 141 6.74 20.33 -4.87
C LYS A 141 5.29 20.07 -4.50
N ALA A 142 4.35 20.86 -4.99
CA ALA A 142 2.92 20.71 -4.71
C ALA A 142 2.38 19.34 -5.18
N VAL A 143 2.81 18.88 -6.36
CA VAL A 143 2.40 17.54 -6.85
C VAL A 143 3.06 16.43 -6.06
N CYS A 144 4.34 16.55 -5.70
CA CYS A 144 5.03 15.57 -4.86
C CYS A 144 4.35 15.46 -3.48
N HIS A 145 4.04 16.58 -2.86
CA HIS A 145 3.31 16.63 -1.60
C HIS A 145 1.92 15.96 -1.70
N ALA A 146 1.15 16.28 -2.75
CA ALA A 146 -0.15 15.68 -2.97
C ALA A 146 -0.08 14.14 -3.11
N PHE A 147 0.99 13.61 -3.73
CA PHE A 147 1.17 12.18 -3.90
C PHE A 147 1.75 11.47 -2.66
N ASP A 148 2.63 12.12 -1.91
CA ASP A 148 3.27 11.50 -0.75
C ASP A 148 2.50 11.76 0.55
N ALA A 149 2.18 13.00 0.88
CA ALA A 149 1.53 13.35 2.13
C ALA A 149 0.00 13.15 2.09
N GLU A 150 -0.64 13.54 0.97
CA GLU A 150 -2.09 13.42 0.84
C GLU A 150 -2.55 12.10 0.19
N ASN A 151 -1.60 11.25 -0.22
CA ASN A 151 -1.83 9.96 -0.89
C ASN A 151 -2.75 10.04 -2.11
N ARG A 152 -2.74 11.17 -2.83
CA ARG A 152 -3.52 11.36 -4.04
C ARG A 152 -2.91 10.58 -5.20
N ARG A 153 -3.75 10.08 -6.10
CA ARG A 153 -3.31 9.36 -7.30
C ARG A 153 -3.34 10.18 -8.56
N LYS A 154 -3.97 11.35 -8.51
CA LYS A 154 -4.13 12.26 -9.64
C LYS A 154 -3.89 13.69 -9.17
N ALA A 155 -3.20 14.46 -9.98
CA ALA A 155 -3.03 15.89 -9.80
C ALA A 155 -3.30 16.60 -11.11
N LEU A 156 -3.98 17.74 -11.07
CA LEU A 156 -4.20 18.60 -12.21
C LEU A 156 -3.29 19.82 -12.08
N LEU A 157 -2.42 20.00 -13.06
CA LEU A 157 -1.53 21.15 -13.15
C LEU A 157 -1.99 22.10 -14.25
N VAL A 158 -2.47 23.29 -13.87
CA VAL A 158 -2.89 24.34 -14.81
C VAL A 158 -1.81 25.41 -14.88
N MET A 159 -1.23 25.60 -16.05
CA MET A 159 -0.15 26.56 -16.30
C MET A 159 -0.38 27.25 -17.63
N ALA A 160 0.04 28.53 -17.75
CA ALA A 160 -0.06 29.30 -18.98
C ALA A 160 0.69 28.65 -20.16
N THR A 161 0.26 28.93 -21.38
CA THR A 161 0.95 28.50 -22.59
C THR A 161 2.34 29.12 -22.64
N GLY A 162 3.36 28.36 -23.05
CA GLY A 162 4.75 28.84 -23.07
C GLY A 162 5.48 28.85 -21.72
N SER A 163 4.82 28.50 -20.62
CA SER A 163 5.44 28.44 -19.28
C SER A 163 6.46 27.30 -19.10
N GLY A 164 6.68 26.48 -20.13
CA GLY A 164 7.62 25.36 -20.06
C GLY A 164 7.10 24.11 -19.37
N LYS A 165 5.77 23.87 -19.38
CA LYS A 165 5.12 22.69 -18.76
C LYS A 165 5.84 21.39 -19.03
N THR A 166 6.16 21.10 -20.28
CA THR A 166 6.80 19.83 -20.69
C THR A 166 8.21 19.71 -20.17
N ARG A 167 9.02 20.76 -20.30
CA ARG A 167 10.43 20.75 -19.90
C ARG A 167 10.60 20.90 -18.39
N GLY A 168 9.85 21.81 -17.78
CA GLY A 168 9.98 22.16 -16.36
C GLY A 168 9.29 21.18 -15.42
N PHE A 169 8.26 20.48 -15.88
CA PHE A 169 7.48 19.59 -15.03
C PHE A 169 7.61 18.11 -15.44
N VAL A 170 7.27 17.76 -16.67
CA VAL A 170 7.20 16.35 -17.10
C VAL A 170 8.56 15.65 -16.96
N LYS A 171 9.64 16.29 -17.37
CA LYS A 171 10.98 15.68 -17.32
C LYS A 171 11.51 15.48 -15.90
N PRO A 172 11.48 16.47 -14.98
CA PRO A 172 11.87 16.26 -13.59
C PRO A 172 11.01 15.22 -12.89
N PHE A 173 9.69 15.26 -13.08
CA PHE A 173 8.75 14.35 -12.45
C PHE A 173 8.93 12.90 -12.91
N ILE A 174 9.12 12.66 -14.22
CA ILE A 174 9.42 11.34 -14.75
C ILE A 174 10.75 10.82 -14.21
N LEU A 175 11.79 11.65 -14.13
CA LEU A 175 13.08 11.23 -13.59
C LEU A 175 13.01 10.88 -12.11
N GLN A 176 12.23 11.61 -11.31
CA GLN A 176 12.01 11.30 -9.90
C GLN A 176 11.24 9.99 -9.73
N THR A 177 10.16 9.79 -10.49
CA THR A 177 9.39 8.55 -10.44
C THR A 177 10.17 7.34 -10.98
N ALA A 178 11.05 7.54 -11.96
CA ALA A 178 11.94 6.50 -12.47
C ALA A 178 12.99 6.09 -11.43
N ARG A 179 13.64 7.06 -10.76
CA ARG A 179 14.58 6.78 -9.65
C ARG A 179 13.93 6.04 -8.49
N ARG A 180 12.67 6.38 -8.16
CA ARG A 180 11.89 5.63 -7.19
C ARG A 180 11.67 4.17 -7.62
N LYS A 181 11.52 3.90 -8.93
CA LYS A 181 11.45 2.52 -9.46
C LYS A 181 12.79 1.82 -9.41
N GLU A 182 13.90 2.49 -9.72
CA GLU A 182 15.25 1.90 -9.66
C GLU A 182 15.65 1.52 -8.23
N SER A 183 15.31 2.34 -7.22
CA SER A 183 15.50 1.96 -5.82
C SER A 183 14.57 0.82 -5.35
N MET A 184 13.59 0.43 -6.16
CA MET A 184 12.71 -0.72 -5.90
C MET A 184 13.19 -2.01 -6.60
N VAL A 185 14.25 -1.97 -7.39
CA VAL A 185 14.77 -3.11 -8.20
C VAL A 185 16.09 -3.66 -7.65
N LEU A 186 16.73 -2.97 -6.71
CA LEU A 186 17.91 -3.45 -5.98
C LEU A 186 17.50 -4.08 -4.66
#